data_1fd54cc0fcbb449bb3cb08ddfc2fe997
#
_entry.id   1fd54cc0fcbb449bb3cb08ddfc2fe997
#
_cell.length_a   1.000
_cell.length_b   1.000
_cell.length_c   1.000
_cell.angle_alpha   90.00
_cell.angle_beta   90.00
_cell.angle_gamma   90.00
#
_symmetry.space_group_name_H-M   'P 1'
#
loop_
_entity.id
_entity.type
_entity.pdbx_description
1 polymer ?
#
loop_
_entity_poly.entity_id
_entity_poly.type
_entity_poly.pdbx_seq_one_letter_code
_entity_poly.pdbx_strand_id
1 'polypeptide(L)'
;MHLNSLKIKNFKGFSEEHNYLSFNTPTGEKGSGLNIFIGENNSGKSTVLEAIDFIRNSTKKDLNIIHHKSSTGESAQEAVIELEFIGEIFNVIETFAQSNKVESFREVTYQCQEGKDYFKISRSTSEIKVLKTWNQSNNTFTNTGGLDATIKKLFETNFIWADTNPNDEAAFGASTLCGTLLKEIAAEHAKTDEFLAFEERFNQIFNSQTSELRQKISVIEQKLNSIFTSQFGEASLNFQFDTPKIESFFKGSSILIDDGVQVKMDEKGNGMQRSVALALLQIYAEEIAFDQEKQLSRPFYLFIDEPEICLHPTGQMKLFDALLEISKHRQVFVTTHSPYFLNSRYLDKVGIFIFKKENHKNVISKANMDYFFPWSPTWGEINYKAYNLPTLDLHNELYGYLQEKSEKSNEREFEAWLESQSCSKHKSWIKERNGTVLPSYSVTLMTFVRNHIHHPENITMQSFPYTLEELHQSIDEMIRVLKFNNYHIII
;
A
#
# COMPACT_ATOMS: atom_id res chain seq x y z
N MET A 1 -16.47 -6.52 4.81
CA MET A 1 -15.49 -6.35 5.93
C MET A 1 -14.27 -5.61 5.40
N HIS A 2 -13.92 -4.48 6.01
CA HIS A 2 -12.80 -3.61 5.62
C HIS A 2 -11.91 -3.33 6.82
N LEU A 3 -10.62 -3.03 6.58
CA LEU A 3 -9.73 -2.50 7.62
C LEU A 3 -10.14 -1.07 7.94
N ASN A 4 -10.52 -0.81 9.20
CA ASN A 4 -10.95 0.49 9.66
C ASN A 4 -9.81 1.30 10.27
N SER A 5 -9.06 0.66 11.18
CA SER A 5 -7.97 1.33 11.86
C SER A 5 -6.86 0.37 12.28
N LEU A 6 -5.67 0.94 12.43
CA LEU A 6 -4.47 0.28 12.93
C LEU A 6 -3.87 1.12 14.06
N LYS A 7 -3.49 0.46 15.17
CA LYS A 7 -2.72 1.06 16.24
C LYS A 7 -1.43 0.27 16.45
N ILE A 8 -0.32 0.99 16.48
CA ILE A 8 1.03 0.41 16.60
C ILE A 8 1.66 0.92 17.89
N LYS A 9 2.08 0.04 18.78
CA LYS A 9 2.77 0.41 20.02
C LYS A 9 4.14 -0.27 20.09
N ASN A 10 5.16 0.52 20.37
CA ASN A 10 6.53 0.04 20.62
C ASN A 10 7.11 -0.88 19.53
N PHE A 11 6.70 -0.64 18.26
CA PHE A 11 7.09 -1.47 17.13
C PHE A 11 8.05 -0.68 16.21
N LYS A 12 9.29 -1.10 16.10
CA LYS A 12 10.36 -0.43 15.35
C LYS A 12 10.46 1.07 15.68
N GLY A 13 10.25 1.95 14.72
CA GLY A 13 10.31 3.40 14.90
C GLY A 13 9.10 4.00 15.63
N PHE A 14 8.04 3.24 15.90
CA PHE A 14 6.84 3.73 16.58
C PHE A 14 6.91 3.47 18.09
N SER A 15 6.74 4.53 18.88
CA SER A 15 6.58 4.47 20.34
C SER A 15 5.12 4.19 20.73
N GLU A 16 4.73 4.50 21.97
CA GLU A 16 3.33 4.36 22.42
C GLU A 16 2.41 5.48 21.93
N GLU A 17 2.96 6.61 21.50
CA GLU A 17 2.23 7.81 21.13
C GLU A 17 2.18 8.01 19.61
N HIS A 18 1.16 8.74 19.11
CA HIS A 18 1.02 9.21 17.72
C HIS A 18 1.10 8.12 16.64
N ASN A 19 0.49 6.97 16.89
CA ASN A 19 0.64 5.74 16.14
C ASN A 19 -0.70 5.12 15.70
N TYR A 20 -1.73 5.93 15.59
CA TYR A 20 -3.07 5.52 15.16
C TYR A 20 -3.32 5.96 13.72
N LEU A 21 -3.81 5.01 12.89
CA LEU A 21 -4.23 5.26 11.51
C LEU A 21 -5.71 4.88 11.36
N SER A 22 -6.50 5.78 10.79
CA SER A 22 -7.88 5.51 10.37
C SER A 22 -7.93 5.47 8.84
N PHE A 23 -8.20 4.30 8.29
CA PHE A 23 -8.12 4.02 6.86
C PHE A 23 -9.38 4.43 6.11
N ASN A 24 -9.20 4.80 4.84
CA ASN A 24 -10.31 4.94 3.91
C ASN A 24 -10.80 3.55 3.47
N THR A 25 -12.11 3.42 3.30
CA THR A 25 -12.77 2.18 2.86
C THR A 25 -13.44 2.37 1.50
N PRO A 26 -13.55 1.33 0.66
CA PRO A 26 -14.21 1.40 -0.63
C PRO A 26 -15.67 1.85 -0.50
N THR A 27 -16.07 2.80 -1.36
CA THR A 27 -17.46 3.29 -1.45
C THR A 27 -18.07 3.12 -2.85
N GLY A 28 -17.36 2.48 -3.78
CA GLY A 28 -17.69 2.40 -5.19
C GLY A 28 -17.14 3.57 -6.03
N GLU A 29 -16.61 4.61 -5.39
CA GLU A 29 -15.96 5.72 -6.09
C GLU A 29 -14.48 5.45 -6.34
N LYS A 30 -13.97 5.95 -7.48
CA LYS A 30 -12.55 5.85 -7.85
C LYS A 30 -11.69 6.51 -6.79
N GLY A 31 -10.74 5.76 -6.22
CA GLY A 31 -9.82 6.24 -5.19
C GLY A 31 -10.29 6.00 -3.75
N SER A 32 -11.57 5.68 -3.50
CA SER A 32 -12.15 5.65 -2.15
C SER A 32 -11.50 4.62 -1.21
N GLY A 33 -11.05 3.48 -1.71
CA GLY A 33 -10.38 2.45 -0.92
C GLY A 33 -8.86 2.52 -0.94
N LEU A 34 -8.26 3.56 -1.58
CA LEU A 34 -6.81 3.71 -1.67
C LEU A 34 -6.27 4.48 -0.46
N ASN A 35 -5.29 3.89 0.21
CA ASN A 35 -4.57 4.47 1.34
C ASN A 35 -3.08 4.58 1.00
N ILE A 36 -2.55 5.80 0.94
CA ILE A 36 -1.19 6.10 0.52
C ILE A 36 -0.37 6.59 1.71
N PHE A 37 0.78 5.98 1.92
CA PHE A 37 1.75 6.32 2.95
C PHE A 37 2.93 7.03 2.30
N ILE A 38 3.10 8.32 2.60
CA ILE A 38 4.14 9.19 2.04
C ILE A 38 5.01 9.79 3.15
N GLY A 39 6.19 10.22 2.79
CA GLY A 39 7.15 10.85 3.71
C GLY A 39 8.58 10.46 3.42
N GLU A 40 9.50 10.99 4.20
CA GLU A 40 10.94 10.78 4.06
C GLU A 40 11.35 9.31 4.21
N ASN A 41 12.58 8.99 3.76
CA ASN A 41 13.18 7.68 4.01
C ASN A 41 13.29 7.42 5.51
N ASN A 42 13.09 6.16 5.90
CA ASN A 42 13.18 5.75 7.30
C ASN A 42 12.17 6.41 8.26
N SER A 43 11.07 6.95 7.74
CA SER A 43 9.96 7.53 8.53
C SER A 43 8.93 6.50 9.02
N GLY A 44 9.05 5.22 8.59
CA GLY A 44 8.21 4.13 9.07
C GLY A 44 7.06 3.72 8.15
N LYS A 45 7.03 4.14 6.89
CA LYS A 45 5.98 3.76 5.93
C LYS A 45 5.86 2.24 5.77
N SER A 46 6.93 1.56 5.37
CA SER A 46 6.95 0.09 5.23
C SER A 46 6.72 -0.63 6.57
N THR A 47 7.03 0.03 7.70
CA THR A 47 6.79 -0.54 9.04
C THR A 47 5.29 -0.73 9.31
N VAL A 48 4.41 0.07 8.71
CA VAL A 48 2.94 -0.13 8.81
C VAL A 48 2.54 -1.44 8.13
N LEU A 49 3.07 -1.72 6.93
CA LEU A 49 2.81 -2.96 6.22
C LEU A 49 3.34 -4.16 7.01
N GLU A 50 4.56 -4.03 7.55
CA GLU A 50 5.16 -5.07 8.41
C GLU A 50 4.35 -5.32 9.69
N ALA A 51 3.74 -4.29 10.28
CA ALA A 51 2.88 -4.43 11.46
C ALA A 51 1.61 -5.23 11.13
N ILE A 52 1.01 -4.99 9.97
CA ILE A 52 -0.15 -5.75 9.49
C ILE A 52 0.25 -7.20 9.15
N ASP A 53 1.41 -7.41 8.53
CA ASP A 53 1.95 -8.75 8.28
C ASP A 53 2.23 -9.49 9.59
N PHE A 54 2.82 -8.81 10.58
CA PHE A 54 3.08 -9.38 11.91
C PHE A 54 1.78 -9.84 12.61
N ILE A 55 0.73 -9.00 12.61
CA ILE A 55 -0.52 -9.37 13.29
C ILE A 55 -1.18 -10.58 12.63
N ARG A 56 -1.11 -10.70 11.30
CA ARG A 56 -1.69 -11.81 10.56
C ARG A 56 -0.83 -13.07 10.61
N ASN A 57 0.46 -12.97 10.34
CA ASN A 57 1.33 -14.10 10.06
C ASN A 57 2.24 -14.51 11.22
N SER A 58 2.30 -13.71 12.29
CA SER A 58 3.17 -13.99 13.46
C SER A 58 4.63 -14.26 13.09
N THR A 59 5.20 -13.42 12.22
CA THR A 59 6.56 -13.59 11.71
C THR A 59 7.59 -13.67 12.85
N LYS A 60 8.47 -14.68 12.80
CA LYS A 60 9.53 -14.92 13.78
C LYS A 60 10.76 -14.01 13.52
N LYS A 61 10.54 -12.70 13.42
CA LYS A 61 11.67 -11.76 13.35
C LYS A 61 12.34 -11.63 14.74
N ASP A 62 13.62 -11.31 14.76
CA ASP A 62 14.34 -11.04 15.99
C ASP A 62 13.64 -9.90 16.78
N LEU A 63 13.27 -10.17 18.03
CA LEU A 63 12.57 -9.21 18.89
C LEU A 63 13.40 -7.93 19.10
N ASN A 64 14.71 -8.02 19.06
CA ASN A 64 15.60 -6.85 19.14
C ASN A 64 15.45 -5.90 17.94
N ILE A 65 14.95 -6.40 16.80
CA ILE A 65 14.70 -5.60 15.60
C ILE A 65 13.27 -5.05 15.65
N ILE A 66 12.33 -5.80 16.24
CA ILE A 66 10.90 -5.45 16.30
C ILE A 66 10.65 -4.39 17.36
N HIS A 67 11.25 -4.47 18.54
CA HIS A 67 10.98 -3.57 19.64
C HIS A 67 11.49 -2.15 19.37
N HIS A 68 10.68 -1.17 19.73
CA HIS A 68 11.09 0.24 19.68
C HIS A 68 12.28 0.49 20.62
N LYS A 69 13.25 1.26 20.12
CA LYS A 69 14.40 1.72 20.89
C LYS A 69 14.29 3.21 21.14
N SER A 70 14.41 3.60 22.42
CA SER A 70 14.45 5.01 22.80
C SER A 70 15.73 5.68 22.28
N SER A 71 15.80 7.01 22.35
CA SER A 71 17.01 7.78 22.04
C SER A 71 18.21 7.44 22.95
N THR A 72 17.95 6.88 24.13
CA THR A 72 18.98 6.38 25.07
C THR A 72 19.42 4.94 24.76
N GLY A 73 18.83 4.31 23.75
CA GLY A 73 19.13 2.92 23.36
C GLY A 73 18.37 1.85 24.14
N GLU A 74 17.52 2.24 25.09
CA GLU A 74 16.65 1.31 25.82
C GLU A 74 15.59 0.72 24.88
N SER A 75 15.44 -0.59 24.89
CA SER A 75 14.44 -1.31 24.11
C SER A 75 13.14 -1.45 24.89
N ALA A 76 12.01 -1.24 24.22
CA ALA A 76 10.70 -1.54 24.81
C ALA A 76 10.61 -3.04 25.16
N GLN A 77 9.91 -3.36 26.24
CA GLN A 77 9.75 -4.75 26.67
C GLN A 77 8.74 -5.51 25.82
N GLU A 78 7.76 -4.81 25.25
CA GLU A 78 6.70 -5.39 24.46
C GLU A 78 6.27 -4.45 23.32
N ALA A 79 6.06 -5.01 22.14
CA ALA A 79 5.37 -4.34 21.03
C ALA A 79 3.96 -4.93 20.86
N VAL A 80 2.98 -4.07 20.61
CA VAL A 80 1.57 -4.46 20.44
C VAL A 80 1.01 -3.84 19.17
N ILE A 81 0.35 -4.66 18.35
CA ILE A 81 -0.38 -4.23 17.18
C ILE A 81 -1.87 -4.53 17.40
N GLU A 82 -2.71 -3.52 17.19
CA GLU A 82 -4.16 -3.63 17.24
C GLU A 82 -4.73 -3.30 15.85
N LEU A 83 -5.65 -4.11 15.34
CA LEU A 83 -6.29 -3.94 14.04
C LEU A 83 -7.80 -4.02 14.20
N GLU A 84 -8.52 -3.05 13.65
CA GLU A 84 -9.97 -2.99 13.67
C GLU A 84 -10.55 -3.16 12.28
N PHE A 85 -11.60 -3.95 12.18
CA PHE A 85 -12.38 -4.17 10.96
C PHE A 85 -13.78 -3.58 11.12
N ILE A 86 -14.38 -3.17 9.99
CA ILE A 86 -15.72 -2.58 9.91
C ILE A 86 -16.49 -3.17 8.72
N GLY A 87 -17.81 -3.13 8.79
CA GLY A 87 -18.74 -3.47 7.70
C GLY A 87 -19.50 -4.77 7.98
N GLU A 88 -19.89 -5.51 6.97
CA GLU A 88 -20.70 -6.72 7.06
C GLU A 88 -19.90 -7.91 7.61
N ILE A 89 -19.48 -7.82 8.87
CA ILE A 89 -18.58 -8.80 9.49
C ILE A 89 -19.32 -10.11 9.76
N PHE A 90 -20.56 -10.07 10.22
CA PHE A 90 -21.34 -11.27 10.48
C PHE A 90 -21.53 -12.12 9.23
N ASN A 91 -21.81 -11.49 8.08
CA ASN A 91 -21.95 -12.20 6.80
C ASN A 91 -20.67 -12.92 6.39
N VAL A 92 -19.51 -12.26 6.59
CA VAL A 92 -18.19 -12.87 6.32
C VAL A 92 -17.91 -14.03 7.25
N ILE A 93 -18.25 -13.90 8.54
CA ILE A 93 -18.09 -14.96 9.54
C ILE A 93 -18.96 -16.16 9.19
N GLU A 94 -20.24 -15.97 8.89
CA GLU A 94 -21.16 -17.04 8.53
C GLU A 94 -20.74 -17.78 7.26
N THR A 95 -20.13 -17.06 6.30
CA THR A 95 -19.70 -17.66 5.03
C THR A 95 -18.38 -18.42 5.14
N PHE A 96 -17.40 -17.87 5.87
CA PHE A 96 -16.01 -18.37 5.82
C PHE A 96 -15.52 -19.02 7.11
N ALA A 97 -16.20 -18.80 8.25
CA ALA A 97 -15.84 -19.47 9.49
C ALA A 97 -16.35 -20.92 9.52
N GLN A 98 -15.67 -21.76 10.29
CA GLN A 98 -16.18 -23.10 10.59
C GLN A 98 -17.47 -23.00 11.40
N SER A 99 -18.48 -23.81 11.09
CA SER A 99 -19.83 -23.75 11.71
C SER A 99 -19.79 -23.80 13.24
N ASN A 100 -18.88 -24.58 13.83
CA ASN A 100 -18.68 -24.68 15.29
C ASN A 100 -17.96 -23.45 15.90
N LYS A 101 -17.54 -22.46 15.11
CA LYS A 101 -16.86 -21.25 15.57
C LYS A 101 -17.69 -19.97 15.39
N VAL A 102 -18.79 -20.03 14.63
CA VAL A 102 -19.63 -18.86 14.33
C VAL A 102 -20.12 -18.20 15.62
N GLU A 103 -20.58 -18.98 16.60
CA GLU A 103 -21.08 -18.44 17.87
C GLU A 103 -19.97 -17.72 18.66
N SER A 104 -18.77 -18.30 18.74
CA SER A 104 -17.63 -17.66 19.40
C SER A 104 -17.23 -16.33 18.74
N PHE A 105 -17.45 -16.18 17.43
CA PHE A 105 -17.22 -14.90 16.73
C PHE A 105 -18.31 -13.88 17.04
N ARG A 106 -19.57 -14.31 17.24
CA ARG A 106 -20.65 -13.40 17.62
C ARG A 106 -20.38 -12.71 18.96
N GLU A 107 -19.77 -13.42 19.91
CA GLU A 107 -19.40 -12.86 21.22
C GLU A 107 -18.33 -11.74 21.14
N VAL A 108 -17.49 -11.75 20.10
CA VAL A 108 -16.38 -10.79 19.93
C VAL A 108 -16.61 -9.79 18.79
N THR A 109 -17.75 -9.89 18.10
CA THR A 109 -18.20 -8.92 17.10
C THR A 109 -19.30 -8.06 17.69
N TYR A 110 -19.21 -6.75 17.51
CA TYR A 110 -20.17 -5.81 18.09
C TYR A 110 -20.69 -4.84 17.03
N GLN A 111 -21.93 -4.37 17.23
CA GLN A 111 -22.56 -3.36 16.38
C GLN A 111 -22.42 -1.98 17.02
N CYS A 112 -22.20 -0.95 16.21
CA CYS A 112 -22.28 0.43 16.65
C CYS A 112 -23.67 1.02 16.38
N GLN A 113 -23.89 2.26 16.85
CA GLN A 113 -25.15 2.99 16.66
C GLN A 113 -25.53 3.24 15.20
N GLU A 114 -24.54 3.14 14.26
CA GLU A 114 -24.74 3.31 12.81
C GLU A 114 -25.10 2.00 12.09
N GLY A 115 -25.31 0.89 12.80
CA GLY A 115 -25.68 -0.40 12.22
C GLY A 115 -24.55 -1.13 11.50
N LYS A 116 -23.29 -0.70 11.68
CA LYS A 116 -22.11 -1.40 11.15
C LYS A 116 -21.53 -2.34 12.20
N ASP A 117 -21.03 -3.49 11.74
CA ASP A 117 -20.32 -4.42 12.59
C ASP A 117 -18.86 -4.00 12.76
N TYR A 118 -18.33 -4.25 13.95
CA TYR A 118 -16.91 -4.03 14.28
C TYR A 118 -16.32 -5.30 14.87
N PHE A 119 -15.06 -5.53 14.51
CA PHE A 119 -14.27 -6.64 15.02
C PHE A 119 -12.83 -6.19 15.22
N LYS A 120 -12.26 -6.40 16.40
CA LYS A 120 -10.89 -6.00 16.71
C LYS A 120 -10.03 -7.20 17.09
N ILE A 121 -8.81 -7.19 16.59
CA ILE A 121 -7.78 -8.18 16.92
C ILE A 121 -6.52 -7.47 17.42
N SER A 122 -5.75 -8.18 18.25
CA SER A 122 -4.47 -7.70 18.75
C SER A 122 -3.46 -8.85 18.83
N ARG A 123 -2.20 -8.52 18.56
CA ARG A 123 -1.05 -9.41 18.74
C ARG A 123 0.09 -8.65 19.41
N SER A 124 0.74 -9.31 20.37
CA SER A 124 1.91 -8.75 21.04
C SER A 124 3.14 -9.63 20.86
N THR A 125 4.31 -9.04 21.09
CA THR A 125 5.59 -9.76 21.04
C THR A 125 5.81 -10.64 22.26
N SER A 126 5.14 -10.40 23.38
CA SER A 126 5.18 -11.26 24.56
C SER A 126 4.45 -12.60 24.33
N GLU A 127 3.41 -12.60 23.46
CA GLU A 127 2.62 -13.78 23.13
C GLU A 127 2.42 -13.92 21.60
N ILE A 128 3.51 -13.99 20.85
CA ILE A 128 3.54 -13.95 19.37
C ILE A 128 2.58 -14.96 18.72
N LYS A 129 2.39 -16.13 19.32
CA LYS A 129 1.53 -17.19 18.77
C LYS A 129 0.05 -16.94 19.02
N VAL A 130 -0.30 -16.03 19.92
CA VAL A 130 -1.68 -15.77 20.34
C VAL A 130 -2.22 -14.55 19.63
N LEU A 131 -3.34 -14.70 18.93
CA LEU A 131 -4.11 -13.60 18.37
C LEU A 131 -5.31 -13.36 19.28
N LYS A 132 -5.31 -12.23 19.97
CA LYS A 132 -6.39 -11.84 20.89
C LYS A 132 -7.51 -11.13 20.12
N THR A 133 -8.74 -11.29 20.62
CA THR A 133 -9.93 -10.58 20.13
C THR A 133 -10.46 -9.64 21.21
N TRP A 134 -11.03 -8.50 20.78
CA TRP A 134 -11.63 -7.56 21.71
C TRP A 134 -12.93 -8.09 22.28
N ASN A 135 -13.07 -8.07 23.60
CA ASN A 135 -14.31 -8.37 24.29
C ASN A 135 -14.91 -7.07 24.81
N GLN A 136 -16.05 -6.67 24.27
CA GLN A 136 -16.73 -5.42 24.63
C GLN A 136 -17.26 -5.42 26.05
N SER A 137 -17.73 -6.57 26.55
CA SER A 137 -18.28 -6.68 27.90
C SER A 137 -17.24 -6.43 28.99
N ASN A 138 -16.01 -6.88 28.77
CA ASN A 138 -14.89 -6.71 29.69
C ASN A 138 -13.97 -5.55 29.34
N ASN A 139 -14.23 -4.90 28.21
CA ASN A 139 -13.43 -3.79 27.66
C ASN A 139 -11.92 -4.10 27.58
N THR A 140 -11.58 -5.32 27.13
CA THR A 140 -10.20 -5.81 27.03
C THR A 140 -10.01 -6.82 25.91
N PHE A 141 -8.75 -7.01 25.49
CA PHE A 141 -8.38 -8.07 24.56
C PHE A 141 -8.23 -9.40 25.30
N THR A 142 -8.93 -10.42 24.85
CA THR A 142 -8.92 -11.77 25.44
C THR A 142 -8.52 -12.80 24.40
N ASN A 143 -7.91 -13.89 24.85
CA ASN A 143 -7.66 -15.07 24.01
C ASN A 143 -8.94 -15.90 23.94
N THR A 144 -9.75 -15.70 22.92
CA THR A 144 -10.91 -16.54 22.63
C THR A 144 -10.44 -17.81 21.96
N GLY A 145 -10.36 -18.90 22.71
CA GLY A 145 -9.70 -20.14 22.31
C GLY A 145 -10.12 -20.69 20.95
N GLY A 146 -9.13 -20.95 20.09
CA GLY A 146 -9.29 -21.60 18.80
C GLY A 146 -9.80 -20.71 17.66
N LEU A 147 -9.84 -19.37 17.81
CA LEU A 147 -10.23 -18.45 16.74
C LEU A 147 -9.06 -18.05 15.82
N ASP A 148 -7.80 -18.12 16.27
CA ASP A 148 -6.62 -17.65 15.53
C ASP A 148 -6.56 -18.22 14.09
N ALA A 149 -6.64 -19.52 13.92
CA ALA A 149 -6.61 -20.17 12.61
C ALA A 149 -7.83 -19.80 11.73
N THR A 150 -8.98 -19.55 12.35
CA THR A 150 -10.21 -19.18 11.66
C THR A 150 -10.17 -17.72 11.24
N ILE A 151 -9.68 -16.81 12.09
CA ILE A 151 -9.50 -15.39 11.76
C ILE A 151 -8.65 -15.23 10.49
N LYS A 152 -7.56 -15.99 10.39
CA LYS A 152 -6.70 -15.98 9.17
C LYS A 152 -7.41 -16.42 7.89
N LYS A 153 -8.54 -17.14 8.03
CA LYS A 153 -9.37 -17.58 6.89
C LYS A 153 -10.46 -16.58 6.52
N LEU A 154 -10.78 -15.60 7.39
CA LEU A 154 -11.82 -14.62 7.11
C LEU A 154 -11.42 -13.60 6.06
N PHE A 155 -10.13 -13.34 5.88
CA PHE A 155 -9.62 -12.38 4.91
C PHE A 155 -8.28 -12.81 4.32
N GLU A 156 -7.98 -12.27 3.16
CA GLU A 156 -6.71 -12.47 2.46
C GLU A 156 -5.91 -11.18 2.42
N THR A 157 -4.59 -11.30 2.52
CA THR A 157 -3.65 -10.19 2.38
C THR A 157 -2.61 -10.57 1.34
N ASN A 158 -2.35 -9.70 0.41
CA ASN A 158 -1.24 -9.83 -0.53
C ASN A 158 -0.26 -8.67 -0.31
N PHE A 159 1.02 -9.00 -0.12
CA PHE A 159 2.10 -8.05 0.09
C PHE A 159 3.08 -8.13 -1.07
N ILE A 160 3.30 -6.99 -1.72
CA ILE A 160 4.33 -6.79 -2.72
C ILE A 160 5.37 -5.86 -2.10
N TRP A 161 6.51 -6.41 -1.69
CA TRP A 161 7.57 -5.66 -1.04
C TRP A 161 8.50 -4.99 -2.04
N ALA A 162 9.11 -3.87 -1.67
CA ALA A 162 10.05 -3.13 -2.51
C ALA A 162 11.27 -3.95 -2.92
N ASP A 163 11.71 -4.85 -2.04
CA ASP A 163 12.87 -5.73 -2.22
C ASP A 163 12.53 -7.10 -2.83
N THR A 164 11.25 -7.39 -3.10
CA THR A 164 10.85 -8.63 -3.75
C THR A 164 11.36 -8.65 -5.19
N ASN A 165 11.96 -9.76 -5.59
CA ASN A 165 12.34 -9.95 -6.98
C ASN A 165 11.06 -10.01 -7.85
N PRO A 166 10.88 -9.15 -8.85
CA PRO A 166 9.69 -9.15 -9.71
C PRO A 166 9.42 -10.51 -10.39
N ASN A 167 10.48 -11.28 -10.65
CA ASN A 167 10.34 -12.64 -11.17
C ASN A 167 9.63 -13.57 -10.21
N ASP A 168 9.85 -13.43 -8.91
CA ASP A 168 9.21 -14.28 -7.90
C ASP A 168 7.71 -13.96 -7.80
N GLU A 169 7.31 -12.70 -8.00
CA GLU A 169 5.91 -12.27 -8.01
C GLU A 169 5.15 -12.75 -9.24
N ALA A 170 5.77 -12.69 -10.41
CA ALA A 170 5.21 -13.16 -11.67
C ALA A 170 5.47 -14.67 -11.91
N ALA A 171 6.19 -15.34 -11.03
CA ALA A 171 6.38 -16.78 -11.10
C ALA A 171 5.05 -17.53 -10.84
N PHE A 172 4.90 -18.69 -11.45
CA PHE A 172 3.71 -19.54 -11.31
C PHE A 172 3.72 -20.40 -10.02
N GLY A 173 4.29 -19.89 -8.94
CA GLY A 173 4.29 -20.55 -7.64
C GLY A 173 2.92 -20.47 -6.95
N ALA A 174 2.55 -21.49 -6.16
CA ALA A 174 1.24 -21.56 -5.51
C ALA A 174 0.92 -20.40 -4.53
N SER A 175 1.93 -19.67 -4.09
CA SER A 175 1.82 -18.51 -3.19
C SER A 175 2.08 -17.16 -3.88
N THR A 176 2.38 -17.16 -5.16
CA THR A 176 2.61 -15.96 -5.95
C THR A 176 1.29 -15.41 -6.50
N LEU A 177 1.30 -14.15 -6.92
CA LEU A 177 0.13 -13.50 -7.51
C LEU A 177 -0.38 -14.27 -8.75
N CYS A 178 0.52 -14.56 -9.68
CA CYS A 178 0.21 -15.29 -10.91
C CYS A 178 -0.30 -16.72 -10.61
N GLY A 179 0.35 -17.41 -9.66
CA GLY A 179 -0.09 -18.73 -9.23
C GLY A 179 -1.47 -18.73 -8.56
N THR A 180 -1.81 -17.69 -7.81
CA THR A 180 -3.13 -17.56 -7.17
C THR A 180 -4.22 -17.31 -8.23
N LEU A 181 -3.98 -16.42 -9.18
CA LEU A 181 -4.90 -16.15 -10.30
C LEU A 181 -5.15 -17.41 -11.15
N LEU A 182 -4.09 -18.08 -11.52
CA LEU A 182 -4.21 -19.34 -12.30
C LEU A 182 -4.86 -20.48 -11.52
N LYS A 183 -4.71 -20.50 -10.20
CA LYS A 183 -5.34 -21.51 -9.35
C LYS A 183 -6.87 -21.39 -9.35
N GLU A 184 -7.40 -20.19 -9.37
CA GLU A 184 -8.85 -19.96 -9.45
C GLU A 184 -9.39 -20.44 -10.81
N ILE A 185 -8.74 -20.03 -11.92
CA ILE A 185 -9.07 -20.51 -13.26
C ILE A 185 -8.92 -22.04 -13.35
N ALA A 186 -7.86 -22.59 -12.79
CA ALA A 186 -7.58 -24.01 -12.78
C ALA A 186 -8.62 -24.82 -11.96
N ALA A 187 -9.12 -24.26 -10.86
CA ALA A 187 -10.13 -24.93 -10.04
C ALA A 187 -11.48 -25.11 -10.74
N GLU A 188 -11.84 -24.18 -11.64
CA GLU A 188 -13.01 -24.33 -12.49
C GLU A 188 -12.76 -25.36 -13.59
N HIS A 189 -11.60 -25.31 -14.23
CA HIS A 189 -11.24 -26.23 -15.29
C HIS A 189 -11.05 -27.67 -14.79
N ALA A 190 -10.60 -27.88 -13.55
CA ALA A 190 -10.48 -29.19 -12.93
C ALA A 190 -11.80 -29.98 -12.83
N LYS A 191 -12.94 -29.32 -13.01
CA LYS A 191 -14.27 -29.95 -13.01
C LYS A 191 -14.78 -30.30 -14.41
N THR A 192 -14.05 -29.95 -15.45
CA THR A 192 -14.45 -30.21 -16.85
C THR A 192 -14.20 -31.66 -17.23
N ASP A 193 -15.00 -32.16 -18.20
CA ASP A 193 -14.87 -33.49 -18.73
C ASP A 193 -13.49 -33.75 -19.33
N GLU A 194 -12.85 -32.71 -19.87
CA GLU A 194 -11.47 -32.82 -20.43
C GLU A 194 -10.44 -33.12 -19.35
N PHE A 195 -10.54 -32.47 -18.19
CA PHE A 195 -9.61 -32.72 -17.10
C PHE A 195 -9.87 -34.06 -16.42
N LEU A 196 -11.13 -34.47 -16.28
CA LEU A 196 -11.51 -35.78 -15.77
C LEU A 196 -10.98 -36.91 -16.69
N ALA A 197 -11.05 -36.72 -18.00
CA ALA A 197 -10.48 -37.65 -18.95
C ALA A 197 -8.93 -37.76 -18.85
N PHE A 198 -8.27 -36.62 -18.56
CA PHE A 198 -6.84 -36.60 -18.28
C PHE A 198 -6.49 -37.38 -16.99
N GLU A 199 -7.26 -37.16 -15.90
CA GLU A 199 -7.07 -37.92 -14.65
C GLU A 199 -7.24 -39.42 -14.84
N GLU A 200 -8.27 -39.81 -15.57
CA GLU A 200 -8.48 -41.24 -15.92
C GLU A 200 -7.31 -41.79 -16.73
N ARG A 201 -6.82 -41.03 -17.71
CA ARG A 201 -5.67 -41.44 -18.52
C ARG A 201 -4.39 -41.51 -17.71
N PHE A 202 -4.15 -40.60 -16.80
CA PHE A 202 -3.03 -40.66 -15.87
C PHE A 202 -3.08 -41.94 -15.03
N ASN A 203 -4.24 -42.25 -14.43
CA ASN A 203 -4.43 -43.44 -13.63
C ASN A 203 -4.22 -44.74 -14.47
N GLN A 204 -4.67 -44.76 -15.71
CA GLN A 204 -4.42 -45.88 -16.62
C GLN A 204 -2.92 -46.13 -16.87
N ILE A 205 -2.12 -45.04 -16.98
CA ILE A 205 -0.68 -45.14 -17.27
C ILE A 205 0.11 -45.50 -16.00
N PHE A 206 -0.16 -44.84 -14.87
CA PHE A 206 0.69 -44.94 -13.68
C PHE A 206 0.22 -45.97 -12.65
N ASN A 207 -1.09 -46.24 -12.57
CA ASN A 207 -1.66 -47.08 -11.52
C ASN A 207 -2.27 -48.38 -12.03
N SER A 208 -2.64 -48.47 -13.31
CA SER A 208 -3.24 -49.69 -13.86
C SER A 208 -2.24 -50.83 -14.01
N GLN A 209 -2.57 -52.00 -13.54
CA GLN A 209 -1.75 -53.20 -13.64
C GLN A 209 -1.44 -53.62 -15.10
N THR A 210 -2.25 -53.18 -16.06
CA THR A 210 -2.05 -53.44 -17.49
C THR A 210 -1.05 -52.52 -18.16
N SER A 211 -0.63 -51.42 -17.46
CA SER A 211 0.34 -50.46 -17.99
C SER A 211 1.74 -51.01 -17.99
N GLU A 212 2.46 -50.83 -19.09
CA GLU A 212 3.88 -51.24 -19.21
C GLU A 212 4.75 -50.51 -18.16
N LEU A 213 4.49 -49.22 -17.90
CA LEU A 213 5.19 -48.44 -16.87
C LEU A 213 4.95 -49.01 -15.47
N ARG A 214 3.70 -49.34 -15.14
CA ARG A 214 3.33 -49.92 -13.84
C ARG A 214 3.95 -51.29 -13.64
N GLN A 215 4.04 -52.14 -14.71
CA GLN A 215 4.71 -53.42 -14.65
C GLN A 215 6.21 -53.29 -14.35
N LYS A 216 6.89 -52.32 -14.99
CA LYS A 216 8.31 -52.05 -14.70
C LYS A 216 8.51 -51.56 -13.22
N ILE A 217 7.62 -50.73 -12.73
CA ILE A 217 7.65 -50.28 -11.34
C ILE A 217 7.40 -51.42 -10.37
N SER A 218 6.48 -52.35 -10.69
CA SER A 218 6.20 -53.54 -9.88
C SER A 218 7.41 -54.44 -9.70
N VAL A 219 8.27 -54.54 -10.70
CA VAL A 219 9.54 -55.29 -10.58
C VAL A 219 10.48 -54.63 -9.56
N ILE A 220 10.49 -53.29 -9.52
CA ILE A 220 11.28 -52.54 -8.52
C ILE A 220 10.70 -52.75 -7.13
N GLU A 221 9.37 -52.70 -6.98
CA GLU A 221 8.66 -52.97 -5.71
C GLU A 221 8.97 -54.36 -5.16
N GLN A 222 8.96 -55.37 -6.02
CA GLN A 222 9.31 -56.74 -5.63
C GLN A 222 10.75 -56.86 -5.11
N LYS A 223 11.70 -56.21 -5.79
CA LYS A 223 13.12 -56.16 -5.31
C LYS A 223 13.22 -55.41 -4.00
N LEU A 224 12.54 -54.26 -3.88
CA LEU A 224 12.54 -53.45 -2.65
C LEU A 224 11.96 -54.25 -1.49
N ASN A 225 10.82 -54.92 -1.68
CA ASN A 225 10.19 -55.78 -0.68
C ASN A 225 11.12 -56.93 -0.26
N SER A 226 11.78 -57.57 -1.18
CA SER A 226 12.74 -58.65 -0.88
C SER A 226 13.90 -58.16 -0.01
N ILE A 227 14.50 -57.05 -0.37
CA ILE A 227 15.59 -56.41 0.41
C ILE A 227 15.10 -55.99 1.80
N PHE A 228 13.95 -55.34 1.84
CA PHE A 228 13.38 -54.86 3.08
C PHE A 228 13.06 -55.98 4.05
N THR A 229 12.39 -57.02 3.58
CA THR A 229 12.06 -58.22 4.37
C THR A 229 13.31 -58.90 4.90
N SER A 230 14.38 -58.98 4.11
CA SER A 230 15.65 -59.61 4.55
C SER A 230 16.38 -58.84 5.62
N GLN A 231 16.20 -57.52 5.71
CA GLN A 231 16.97 -56.65 6.62
C GLN A 231 16.15 -56.16 7.83
N PHE A 232 14.85 -55.93 7.66
CA PHE A 232 14.03 -55.21 8.60
C PHE A 232 12.76 -55.93 9.06
N GLY A 233 12.42 -57.07 8.46
CA GLY A 233 11.23 -57.87 8.77
C GLY A 233 10.13 -57.73 7.71
N GLU A 234 9.02 -58.48 7.92
CA GLU A 234 7.92 -58.53 6.96
C GLU A 234 7.15 -57.20 6.83
N ALA A 235 7.15 -56.62 5.64
CA ALA A 235 6.32 -55.48 5.25
C ALA A 235 6.07 -55.50 3.75
N SER A 236 4.96 -54.92 3.30
CA SER A 236 4.65 -54.73 1.87
C SER A 236 4.76 -53.24 1.54
N LEU A 237 5.67 -52.92 0.63
CA LEU A 237 5.94 -51.59 0.12
C LEU A 237 5.45 -51.51 -1.33
N ASN A 238 4.56 -50.51 -1.58
CA ASN A 238 4.01 -50.28 -2.92
C ASN A 238 4.11 -48.77 -3.22
N PHE A 239 4.45 -48.46 -4.48
CA PHE A 239 4.39 -47.10 -4.98
C PHE A 239 2.96 -46.76 -5.38
N GLN A 240 2.44 -45.67 -4.84
CA GLN A 240 1.18 -45.06 -5.25
C GLN A 240 1.45 -43.72 -5.92
N PHE A 241 0.84 -43.49 -7.07
CA PHE A 241 0.96 -42.24 -7.82
C PHE A 241 -0.36 -41.48 -7.76
N ASP A 242 -0.39 -40.38 -7.03
CA ASP A 242 -1.55 -39.50 -7.01
C ASP A 242 -1.57 -38.65 -8.29
N THR A 243 -2.75 -38.40 -8.84
CA THR A 243 -2.91 -37.55 -10.01
C THR A 243 -2.42 -36.12 -9.65
N PRO A 244 -1.50 -35.56 -10.45
CA PRO A 244 -1.02 -34.21 -10.20
C PRO A 244 -2.17 -33.22 -10.24
N LYS A 245 -2.25 -32.36 -9.23
CA LYS A 245 -3.20 -31.24 -9.25
C LYS A 245 -2.86 -30.32 -10.41
N ILE A 246 -3.89 -29.72 -11.03
CA ILE A 246 -3.74 -28.84 -12.19
C ILE A 246 -2.74 -27.70 -11.93
N GLU A 247 -2.69 -27.17 -10.70
CA GLU A 247 -1.76 -26.11 -10.30
C GLU A 247 -0.28 -26.55 -10.36
N SER A 248 -0.01 -27.86 -10.28
CA SER A 248 1.36 -28.34 -10.36
C SER A 248 1.96 -28.24 -11.78
N PHE A 249 1.12 -28.15 -12.82
CA PHE A 249 1.57 -27.94 -14.20
C PHE A 249 2.07 -26.52 -14.45
N PHE A 250 1.60 -25.56 -13.66
CA PHE A 250 2.04 -24.16 -13.80
C PHE A 250 3.43 -23.92 -13.22
N LYS A 251 3.91 -24.73 -12.28
CA LYS A 251 5.21 -24.52 -11.62
C LYS A 251 6.42 -24.47 -12.56
N GLY A 252 6.32 -25.04 -13.74
CA GLY A 252 7.38 -25.03 -14.76
C GLY A 252 7.11 -24.04 -15.90
N SER A 253 6.05 -23.26 -15.82
CA SER A 253 5.68 -22.29 -16.84
C SER A 253 6.44 -20.99 -16.68
N SER A 254 6.59 -20.24 -17.75
CA SER A 254 7.21 -18.90 -17.77
C SER A 254 6.43 -17.99 -18.69
N ILE A 255 6.40 -16.71 -18.37
CA ILE A 255 5.83 -15.67 -19.24
C ILE A 255 6.87 -15.37 -20.34
N LEU A 256 6.45 -15.44 -21.59
CA LEU A 256 7.25 -15.01 -22.73
C LEU A 256 6.85 -13.58 -23.09
N ILE A 257 7.84 -12.72 -23.27
CA ILE A 257 7.66 -11.31 -23.65
C ILE A 257 8.32 -11.10 -25.02
N ASP A 258 7.53 -10.57 -25.95
CA ASP A 258 7.98 -10.16 -27.27
C ASP A 258 7.86 -8.63 -27.43
N ASP A 259 8.98 -7.94 -27.46
CA ASP A 259 9.12 -6.52 -27.76
C ASP A 259 10.00 -6.27 -28.99
N GLY A 260 10.02 -7.27 -29.91
CA GLY A 260 10.86 -7.39 -31.08
C GLY A 260 11.78 -8.59 -31.03
N VAL A 261 12.02 -9.14 -29.82
CA VAL A 261 12.70 -10.42 -29.60
C VAL A 261 12.01 -11.15 -28.47
N GLN A 262 11.44 -12.33 -28.78
CA GLN A 262 10.76 -13.16 -27.79
C GLN A 262 11.76 -13.85 -26.86
N VAL A 263 11.70 -13.49 -25.57
CA VAL A 263 12.49 -14.11 -24.50
C VAL A 263 11.64 -14.35 -23.26
N LYS A 264 12.15 -15.10 -22.31
CA LYS A 264 11.49 -15.28 -21.03
C LYS A 264 11.52 -13.96 -20.23
N MET A 265 10.54 -13.79 -19.37
CA MET A 265 10.41 -12.59 -18.53
C MET A 265 11.65 -12.36 -17.66
N ASP A 266 12.27 -13.41 -17.12
CA ASP A 266 13.48 -13.35 -16.31
C ASP A 266 14.74 -12.87 -17.07
N GLU A 267 14.69 -12.88 -18.40
CA GLU A 267 15.73 -12.34 -19.28
C GLU A 267 15.52 -10.85 -19.63
N LYS A 268 14.37 -10.26 -19.26
CA LYS A 268 14.09 -8.81 -19.44
C LYS A 268 14.60 -7.97 -18.27
N GLY A 269 14.74 -6.68 -18.47
CA GLY A 269 15.11 -5.74 -17.41
C GLY A 269 14.05 -5.64 -16.30
N ASN A 270 14.48 -5.34 -15.08
CA ASN A 270 13.63 -5.29 -13.87
C ASN A 270 12.38 -4.41 -14.03
N GLY A 271 12.46 -3.30 -14.77
CA GLY A 271 11.30 -2.43 -15.02
C GLY A 271 10.18 -3.14 -15.81
N MET A 272 10.55 -3.94 -16.83
CA MET A 272 9.59 -4.74 -17.60
C MET A 272 8.98 -5.85 -16.74
N GLN A 273 9.80 -6.57 -16.00
CA GLN A 273 9.34 -7.63 -15.09
C GLN A 273 8.34 -7.09 -14.07
N ARG A 274 8.65 -5.94 -13.44
CA ARG A 274 7.76 -5.29 -12.47
C ARG A 274 6.47 -4.78 -13.12
N SER A 275 6.54 -4.27 -14.35
CA SER A 275 5.35 -3.87 -15.10
C SER A 275 4.42 -5.05 -15.39
N VAL A 276 4.96 -6.23 -15.69
CA VAL A 276 4.17 -7.46 -15.89
C VAL A 276 3.54 -7.92 -14.57
N ALA A 277 4.31 -7.94 -13.48
CA ALA A 277 3.77 -8.30 -12.16
C ALA A 277 2.61 -7.38 -11.74
N LEU A 278 2.74 -6.07 -11.99
CA LEU A 278 1.68 -5.10 -11.70
C LEU A 278 0.46 -5.23 -12.63
N ALA A 279 0.67 -5.58 -13.90
CA ALA A 279 -0.43 -5.87 -14.84
C ALA A 279 -1.20 -7.13 -14.41
N LEU A 280 -0.49 -8.17 -13.98
CA LEU A 280 -1.12 -9.38 -13.41
C LEU A 280 -1.92 -9.06 -12.13
N LEU A 281 -1.39 -8.18 -11.29
CA LEU A 281 -2.10 -7.70 -10.11
C LEU A 281 -3.40 -6.98 -10.48
N GLN A 282 -3.36 -6.15 -11.50
CA GLN A 282 -4.55 -5.44 -11.98
C GLN A 282 -5.60 -6.46 -12.48
N ILE A 283 -5.20 -7.42 -13.31
CA ILE A 283 -6.10 -8.49 -13.78
C ILE A 283 -6.69 -9.25 -12.59
N TYR A 284 -5.85 -9.66 -11.63
CA TYR A 284 -6.31 -10.36 -10.44
C TYR A 284 -7.34 -9.57 -9.64
N ALA A 285 -7.12 -8.27 -9.46
CA ALA A 285 -8.04 -7.41 -8.74
C ALA A 285 -9.35 -7.17 -9.50
N GLU A 286 -9.31 -7.11 -10.83
CA GLU A 286 -10.47 -6.98 -11.69
C GLU A 286 -11.30 -8.27 -11.69
N GLU A 287 -10.67 -9.44 -11.87
CA GLU A 287 -11.34 -10.76 -11.86
C GLU A 287 -12.02 -11.05 -10.51
N ILE A 288 -11.36 -10.78 -9.39
CA ILE A 288 -11.97 -10.92 -8.05
C ILE A 288 -13.15 -9.93 -7.87
N ALA A 289 -13.10 -8.76 -8.51
CA ALA A 289 -14.20 -7.80 -8.45
C ALA A 289 -15.41 -8.24 -9.27
N PHE A 290 -15.20 -9.00 -10.35
CA PHE A 290 -16.26 -9.45 -11.27
C PHE A 290 -17.03 -10.69 -10.77
N ASP A 291 -16.52 -11.43 -9.81
CA ASP A 291 -17.22 -12.61 -9.24
C ASP A 291 -18.42 -12.18 -8.34
N GLN A 292 -19.18 -11.19 -8.81
CA GLN A 292 -20.39 -10.67 -8.15
C GLN A 292 -21.56 -11.66 -8.13
N GLU A 293 -21.51 -12.74 -8.88
CA GLU A 293 -22.54 -13.79 -8.87
C GLU A 293 -22.37 -14.77 -7.70
N LYS A 294 -21.18 -14.89 -7.14
CA LYS A 294 -20.97 -15.59 -5.86
C LYS A 294 -21.08 -14.58 -4.73
N GLN A 295 -22.28 -14.42 -4.20
CA GLN A 295 -22.61 -13.68 -2.98
C GLN A 295 -21.50 -13.84 -1.93
N LEU A 296 -20.75 -12.78 -1.64
CA LEU A 296 -19.64 -12.64 -0.70
C LEU A 296 -18.30 -13.29 -1.12
N SER A 297 -17.52 -12.56 -1.93
CA SER A 297 -16.09 -12.84 -2.04
C SER A 297 -15.38 -12.59 -0.70
N ARG A 298 -14.36 -13.42 -0.39
CA ARG A 298 -13.54 -13.20 0.80
C ARG A 298 -12.91 -11.81 0.77
N PRO A 299 -12.94 -11.05 1.88
CA PRO A 299 -12.24 -9.77 1.97
C PRO A 299 -10.76 -9.91 1.60
N PHE A 300 -10.30 -9.06 0.70
CA PHE A 300 -8.95 -9.06 0.18
C PHE A 300 -8.34 -7.67 0.35
N TYR A 301 -7.13 -7.62 0.89
CA TYR A 301 -6.37 -6.39 1.11
C TYR A 301 -5.03 -6.47 0.39
N LEU A 302 -4.73 -5.42 -0.38
CA LEU A 302 -3.52 -5.31 -1.19
C LEU A 302 -2.56 -4.31 -0.57
N PHE A 303 -1.33 -4.74 -0.31
CA PHE A 303 -0.27 -3.94 0.26
C PHE A 303 0.90 -3.89 -0.71
N ILE A 304 1.29 -2.70 -1.15
CA ILE A 304 2.37 -2.51 -2.12
C ILE A 304 3.39 -1.53 -1.54
N ASP A 305 4.62 -1.99 -1.40
CA ASP A 305 5.73 -1.19 -0.92
C ASP A 305 6.54 -0.64 -2.10
N GLU A 306 6.60 0.69 -2.23
CA GLU A 306 7.35 1.43 -3.24
C GLU A 306 7.16 0.90 -4.68
N PRO A 307 5.93 0.85 -5.22
CA PRO A 307 5.65 0.29 -6.54
C PRO A 307 6.33 1.04 -7.69
N GLU A 308 6.78 2.27 -7.46
CA GLU A 308 7.48 3.11 -8.43
C GLU A 308 8.90 2.67 -8.74
N ILE A 309 9.52 1.82 -7.92
CA ILE A 309 10.89 1.35 -8.13
C ILE A 309 11.01 0.72 -9.51
N CYS A 310 12.02 1.15 -10.27
CA CYS A 310 12.31 0.72 -11.64
C CYS A 310 11.24 1.09 -12.68
N LEU A 311 10.20 1.87 -12.36
CA LEU A 311 9.21 2.34 -13.33
C LEU A 311 9.56 3.73 -13.88
N HIS A 312 9.43 3.88 -15.20
CA HIS A 312 9.47 5.20 -15.84
C HIS A 312 8.28 6.07 -15.33
N PRO A 313 8.43 7.42 -15.21
CA PRO A 313 7.36 8.30 -14.71
C PRO A 313 5.98 8.08 -15.34
N THR A 314 5.93 7.87 -16.67
CA THR A 314 4.66 7.53 -17.35
C THR A 314 4.08 6.21 -16.88
N GLY A 315 4.92 5.21 -16.56
CA GLY A 315 4.50 3.93 -15.99
C GLY A 315 3.94 4.10 -14.58
N GLN A 316 4.56 4.95 -13.77
CA GLN A 316 4.08 5.28 -12.42
C GLN A 316 2.69 5.92 -12.45
N MET A 317 2.44 6.85 -13.38
CA MET A 317 1.12 7.47 -13.55
C MET A 317 0.05 6.45 -13.96
N LYS A 318 0.36 5.57 -14.92
CA LYS A 318 -0.57 4.50 -15.35
C LYS A 318 -0.87 3.51 -14.22
N LEU A 319 0.15 3.14 -13.46
CA LEU A 319 -0.03 2.29 -12.28
C LEU A 319 -0.95 2.96 -11.26
N PHE A 320 -0.72 4.23 -10.97
CA PHE A 320 -1.55 4.96 -10.03
C PHE A 320 -3.02 5.02 -10.47
N ASP A 321 -3.27 5.27 -11.77
CA ASP A 321 -4.63 5.22 -12.33
C ASP A 321 -5.28 3.85 -12.18
N ALA A 322 -4.52 2.77 -12.36
CA ALA A 322 -5.00 1.41 -12.14
C ALA A 322 -5.35 1.14 -10.66
N LEU A 323 -4.49 1.58 -9.73
CA LEU A 323 -4.75 1.44 -8.29
C LEU A 323 -5.98 2.25 -7.82
N LEU A 324 -6.19 3.44 -8.39
CA LEU A 324 -7.40 4.22 -8.17
C LEU A 324 -8.65 3.44 -8.63
N GLU A 325 -8.59 2.75 -9.76
CA GLU A 325 -9.70 1.96 -10.29
C GLU A 325 -9.99 0.74 -9.41
N ILE A 326 -8.97 -0.05 -9.06
CA ILE A 326 -9.06 -1.19 -8.13
C ILE A 326 -9.68 -0.76 -6.79
N SER A 327 -9.33 0.42 -6.31
CA SER A 327 -9.75 0.91 -5.00
C SER A 327 -11.23 1.31 -4.90
N LYS A 328 -11.98 1.28 -6.00
CA LYS A 328 -13.46 1.41 -5.96
C LYS A 328 -14.09 0.31 -5.09
N HIS A 329 -13.56 -0.91 -5.18
CA HIS A 329 -14.16 -2.09 -4.58
C HIS A 329 -13.24 -2.81 -3.59
N ARG A 330 -11.94 -2.49 -3.58
CA ARG A 330 -10.92 -3.15 -2.74
C ARG A 330 -10.14 -2.13 -1.94
N GLN A 331 -9.68 -2.51 -0.75
CA GLN A 331 -8.72 -1.68 -0.02
C GLN A 331 -7.31 -1.95 -0.51
N VAL A 332 -6.64 -0.87 -0.90
CA VAL A 332 -5.27 -0.85 -1.39
C VAL A 332 -4.44 0.05 -0.49
N PHE A 333 -3.29 -0.43 -0.07
CA PHE A 333 -2.34 0.29 0.78
C PHE A 333 -1.01 0.38 0.07
N VAL A 334 -0.53 1.60 -0.14
CA VAL A 334 0.67 1.87 -0.94
C VAL A 334 1.63 2.75 -0.16
N THR A 335 2.88 2.35 -0.05
CA THR A 335 3.95 3.26 0.35
C THR A 335 4.58 3.86 -0.90
N THR A 336 4.94 5.11 -0.88
CA THR A 336 5.62 5.75 -2.03
C THR A 336 6.51 6.92 -1.61
N HIS A 337 7.59 7.11 -2.39
CA HIS A 337 8.44 8.28 -2.38
C HIS A 337 8.28 9.13 -3.64
N SER A 338 7.48 8.66 -4.60
CA SER A 338 7.36 9.34 -5.89
C SER A 338 6.36 10.49 -5.85
N PRO A 339 6.79 11.73 -6.14
CA PRO A 339 5.86 12.84 -6.31
C PRO A 339 4.93 12.64 -7.53
N TYR A 340 5.34 11.87 -8.54
CA TYR A 340 4.51 11.57 -9.71
C TYR A 340 3.31 10.69 -9.38
N PHE A 341 3.43 9.86 -8.35
CA PHE A 341 2.35 9.02 -7.86
C PHE A 341 1.20 9.82 -7.26
N LEU A 342 1.46 11.07 -6.84
CA LEU A 342 0.47 11.96 -6.22
C LEU A 342 -0.12 12.98 -7.20
N ASN A 343 0.24 12.91 -8.47
CA ASN A 343 -0.26 13.84 -9.49
C ASN A 343 -1.61 13.36 -10.06
N SER A 344 -2.68 13.53 -9.31
CA SER A 344 -4.02 13.12 -9.70
C SER A 344 -5.10 14.06 -9.16
N ARG A 345 -6.15 14.25 -9.96
CA ARG A 345 -7.37 14.97 -9.55
C ARG A 345 -8.26 14.21 -8.56
N TYR A 346 -7.90 12.99 -8.19
CA TYR A 346 -8.64 12.15 -7.24
C TYR A 346 -8.02 12.12 -5.85
N LEU A 347 -7.07 13.01 -5.55
CA LEU A 347 -6.38 13.02 -4.25
C LEU A 347 -7.33 13.33 -3.08
N ASP A 348 -8.43 14.05 -3.32
CA ASP A 348 -9.50 14.31 -2.35
C ASP A 348 -10.26 13.04 -1.91
N LYS A 349 -10.24 11.99 -2.74
CA LYS A 349 -10.89 10.69 -2.45
C LYS A 349 -9.96 9.68 -1.76
N VAL A 350 -8.66 9.94 -1.78
CA VAL A 350 -7.62 9.02 -1.30
C VAL A 350 -7.28 9.29 0.16
N GLY A 351 -7.07 8.25 0.95
CA GLY A 351 -6.48 8.36 2.28
C GLY A 351 -4.98 8.63 2.19
N ILE A 352 -4.54 9.85 2.47
CA ILE A 352 -3.12 10.22 2.43
C ILE A 352 -2.59 10.36 3.85
N PHE A 353 -1.56 9.58 4.18
CA PHE A 353 -0.90 9.59 5.48
C PHE A 353 0.55 10.07 5.32
N ILE A 354 0.88 11.12 6.03
CA ILE A 354 2.22 11.71 6.02
C ILE A 354 3.01 11.17 7.21
N PHE A 355 4.16 10.59 6.91
CA PHE A 355 5.08 10.02 7.88
C PHE A 355 6.28 10.93 8.05
N LYS A 356 6.56 11.32 9.29
CA LYS A 356 7.70 12.15 9.65
C LYS A 356 8.48 11.51 10.79
N LYS A 357 9.72 11.93 10.94
CA LYS A 357 10.55 11.56 12.06
C LYS A 357 10.76 12.79 12.95
N GLU A 358 10.17 12.77 14.15
CA GLU A 358 10.29 13.84 15.13
C GLU A 358 10.93 13.30 16.40
N ASN A 359 11.99 13.95 16.87
CA ASN A 359 12.71 13.52 18.09
C ASN A 359 13.03 12.01 18.13
N HIS A 360 13.50 11.47 17.02
CA HIS A 360 13.82 10.04 16.82
C HIS A 360 12.62 9.08 16.85
N LYS A 361 11.38 9.57 16.91
CA LYS A 361 10.14 8.77 16.84
C LYS A 361 9.46 8.99 15.49
N ASN A 362 8.82 7.95 14.98
CA ASN A 362 7.97 8.07 13.80
C ASN A 362 6.62 8.66 14.22
N VAL A 363 6.18 9.67 13.51
CA VAL A 363 4.90 10.35 13.72
C VAL A 363 4.08 10.26 12.43
N ILE A 364 2.79 9.99 12.58
CA ILE A 364 1.85 9.88 11.47
C ILE A 364 0.82 10.99 11.57
N SER A 365 0.58 11.68 10.47
CA SER A 365 -0.53 12.62 10.32
C SER A 365 -1.32 12.31 9.05
N LYS A 366 -2.64 12.43 9.11
CA LYS A 366 -3.50 12.33 7.91
C LYS A 366 -3.49 13.69 7.21
N ALA A 367 -3.24 13.71 5.90
CA ALA A 367 -3.05 14.95 5.14
C ALA A 367 -4.28 15.87 5.12
N ASN A 368 -5.47 15.31 5.31
CA ASN A 368 -6.75 16.03 5.21
C ASN A 368 -7.21 16.76 6.50
N MET A 369 -6.31 17.02 7.45
CA MET A 369 -6.68 17.70 8.71
C MET A 369 -6.31 19.17 8.77
N ASP A 370 -5.47 19.68 7.86
CA ASP A 370 -5.02 21.09 7.84
C ASP A 370 -4.66 21.45 6.39
N TYR A 371 -5.64 21.93 5.63
CA TYR A 371 -5.45 22.29 4.22
C TYR A 371 -5.11 23.75 4.04
N PHE A 372 -4.25 24.08 3.06
CA PHE A 372 -3.93 25.46 2.72
C PHE A 372 -5.06 26.14 1.94
N PHE A 373 -5.79 25.37 1.11
CA PHE A 373 -6.76 25.91 0.16
C PHE A 373 -8.11 25.20 0.23
N PRO A 374 -9.21 25.87 -0.19
CA PRO A 374 -10.52 25.24 -0.33
C PRO A 374 -10.56 24.10 -1.36
N TRP A 375 -9.61 24.07 -2.29
CA TRP A 375 -9.48 23.03 -3.34
C TRP A 375 -8.39 22.01 -3.02
N SER A 376 -7.81 22.06 -1.84
CA SER A 376 -6.85 21.04 -1.37
C SER A 376 -7.52 19.65 -1.30
N PRO A 377 -6.71 18.59 -1.40
CA PRO A 377 -5.25 18.56 -1.46
C PRO A 377 -4.71 18.86 -2.86
N THR A 378 -3.66 19.67 -2.97
CA THR A 378 -2.94 19.90 -4.22
C THR A 378 -1.61 19.14 -4.23
N TRP A 379 -1.08 18.89 -5.43
CA TRP A 379 0.21 18.23 -5.59
C TRP A 379 1.34 18.98 -4.88
N GLY A 380 1.37 20.31 -5.04
CA GLY A 380 2.38 21.15 -4.42
C GLY A 380 2.29 21.13 -2.89
N GLU A 381 1.07 21.20 -2.34
CA GLU A 381 0.82 21.15 -0.90
C GLU A 381 1.27 19.83 -0.27
N ILE A 382 0.91 18.70 -0.88
CA ILE A 382 1.29 17.37 -0.37
C ILE A 382 2.80 17.19 -0.38
N ASN A 383 3.46 17.56 -1.49
CA ASN A 383 4.91 17.45 -1.59
C ASN A 383 5.63 18.32 -0.57
N TYR A 384 5.13 19.52 -0.31
CA TYR A 384 5.69 20.38 0.72
C TYR A 384 5.50 19.78 2.12
N LYS A 385 4.29 19.33 2.45
CA LYS A 385 3.99 18.73 3.76
C LYS A 385 4.73 17.43 4.02
N ALA A 386 4.87 16.57 2.99
CA ALA A 386 5.45 15.24 3.14
C ALA A 386 6.98 15.24 3.03
N TYR A 387 7.54 16.04 2.11
CA TYR A 387 8.95 15.97 1.75
C TYR A 387 9.70 17.29 1.98
N ASN A 388 9.01 18.31 2.48
CA ASN A 388 9.55 19.67 2.60
C ASN A 388 10.09 20.18 1.25
N LEU A 389 9.46 19.80 0.14
CA LEU A 389 9.87 20.12 -1.22
C LEU A 389 9.18 21.41 -1.69
N PRO A 390 9.90 22.53 -1.82
CA PRO A 390 9.33 23.75 -2.37
C PRO A 390 9.11 23.60 -3.88
N THR A 391 7.86 23.76 -4.33
CA THR A 391 7.50 23.68 -5.74
C THR A 391 7.02 25.04 -6.27
N LEU A 392 7.22 25.28 -7.57
CA LEU A 392 6.71 26.49 -8.23
C LEU A 392 5.18 26.50 -8.24
N ASP A 393 4.56 25.33 -8.34
CA ASP A 393 3.09 25.18 -8.29
C ASP A 393 2.55 25.67 -6.96
N LEU A 394 3.09 25.18 -5.84
CA LEU A 394 2.66 25.63 -4.49
C LEU A 394 2.91 27.11 -4.29
N HIS A 395 4.05 27.64 -4.75
CA HIS A 395 4.36 29.05 -4.66
C HIS A 395 3.29 29.90 -5.38
N ASN A 396 2.93 29.51 -6.60
CA ASN A 396 1.91 30.22 -7.40
C ASN A 396 0.51 30.10 -6.79
N GLU A 397 0.15 28.92 -6.28
CA GLU A 397 -1.13 28.70 -5.58
C GLU A 397 -1.24 29.57 -4.33
N LEU A 398 -0.20 29.60 -3.50
CA LEU A 398 -0.17 30.44 -2.28
C LEU A 398 -0.22 31.93 -2.62
N TYR A 399 0.58 32.38 -3.58
CA TYR A 399 0.63 33.78 -3.98
C TYR A 399 -0.73 34.25 -4.51
N GLY A 400 -1.32 33.48 -5.45
CA GLY A 400 -2.62 33.80 -6.03
C GLY A 400 -3.75 33.77 -4.97
N TYR A 401 -3.74 32.80 -4.07
CA TYR A 401 -4.74 32.70 -3.01
C TYR A 401 -4.64 33.85 -1.99
N LEU A 402 -3.44 34.21 -1.55
CA LEU A 402 -3.25 35.37 -0.68
C LEU A 402 -3.65 36.68 -1.36
N GLN A 403 -3.36 36.82 -2.66
CA GLN A 403 -3.77 37.98 -3.43
C GLN A 403 -5.29 38.10 -3.52
N GLU A 404 -6.00 36.97 -3.78
CA GLU A 404 -7.46 36.92 -3.77
C GLU A 404 -8.02 37.29 -2.38
N LYS A 405 -7.50 36.67 -1.31
CA LYS A 405 -7.97 36.89 0.06
C LYS A 405 -7.71 38.35 0.57
N SER A 406 -6.66 38.97 0.08
CA SER A 406 -6.34 40.36 0.39
C SER A 406 -7.24 41.37 -0.35
N GLU A 407 -8.00 40.92 -1.36
CA GLU A 407 -8.79 41.78 -2.26
C GLU A 407 -7.93 42.83 -3.03
N LYS A 408 -6.65 42.50 -3.26
CA LYS A 408 -5.70 43.37 -3.97
C LYS A 408 -5.44 42.88 -5.37
N SER A 409 -5.96 43.58 -6.37
CA SER A 409 -5.90 43.13 -7.79
C SER A 409 -4.57 43.42 -8.50
N ASN A 410 -3.79 44.39 -7.99
CA ASN A 410 -2.53 44.78 -8.61
C ASN A 410 -1.32 44.55 -7.69
N GLU A 411 -0.15 44.36 -8.29
CA GLU A 411 1.11 44.09 -7.59
C GLU A 411 1.45 45.15 -6.52
N ARG A 412 1.24 46.43 -6.83
CA ARG A 412 1.62 47.52 -5.92
C ARG A 412 0.77 47.53 -4.62
N GLU A 413 -0.51 47.31 -4.76
CA GLU A 413 -1.43 47.24 -3.60
C GLU A 413 -1.20 45.96 -2.80
N PHE A 414 -0.95 44.85 -3.48
CA PHE A 414 -0.65 43.58 -2.82
C PHE A 414 0.68 43.65 -2.06
N GLU A 415 1.71 44.25 -2.64
CA GLU A 415 3.00 44.51 -1.98
C GLU A 415 2.84 45.38 -0.72
N ALA A 416 1.98 46.40 -0.76
CA ALA A 416 1.69 47.22 0.42
C ALA A 416 0.95 46.44 1.50
N TRP A 417 0.06 45.54 1.09
CA TRP A 417 -0.62 44.64 2.02
C TRP A 417 0.35 43.61 2.63
N LEU A 418 1.23 42.97 1.84
CA LEU A 418 2.28 42.08 2.35
C LEU A 418 3.19 42.77 3.37
N GLU A 419 3.55 44.00 3.12
CA GLU A 419 4.33 44.81 4.06
C GLU A 419 3.57 45.04 5.40
N SER A 420 2.25 45.23 5.35
CA SER A 420 1.40 45.27 6.53
C SER A 420 1.33 43.95 7.30
N GLN A 421 1.61 42.81 6.64
CA GLN A 421 1.73 41.50 7.25
C GLN A 421 3.16 41.18 7.75
N SER A 422 3.98 42.23 7.94
CA SER A 422 5.38 42.13 8.39
C SER A 422 6.31 41.41 7.41
N CYS A 423 6.02 41.45 6.09
CA CYS A 423 6.90 40.95 5.04
C CYS A 423 7.76 42.12 4.50
N SER A 424 9.07 42.01 4.65
CA SER A 424 10.00 43.09 4.27
C SER A 424 10.29 43.13 2.77
N LYS A 425 10.39 44.35 2.20
CA LYS A 425 10.78 44.59 0.81
C LYS A 425 12.30 44.70 0.69
N HIS A 426 13.01 43.63 0.71
CA HIS A 426 14.48 43.59 0.66
C HIS A 426 15.05 43.11 -0.69
N LYS A 427 14.18 42.73 -1.64
CA LYS A 427 14.56 42.39 -3.01
C LYS A 427 14.34 43.54 -3.96
N SER A 428 15.12 43.59 -5.05
CA SER A 428 15.01 44.59 -6.10
C SER A 428 14.54 43.95 -7.39
N TRP A 429 13.51 44.47 -8.02
CA TRP A 429 12.99 44.03 -9.31
C TRP A 429 13.14 45.13 -10.35
N ILE A 430 13.57 44.75 -11.57
CA ILE A 430 13.70 45.64 -12.72
C ILE A 430 12.74 45.13 -13.80
N LYS A 431 11.79 45.98 -14.20
CA LYS A 431 10.90 45.67 -15.32
C LYS A 431 11.56 45.99 -16.63
N GLU A 432 11.43 45.08 -17.60
CA GLU A 432 11.83 45.30 -18.96
C GLU A 432 10.57 45.33 -19.86
N ARG A 433 10.43 46.33 -20.69
CA ARG A 433 9.27 46.50 -21.57
C ARG A 433 9.73 46.91 -22.97
N ASN A 434 9.45 46.07 -23.96
CA ASN A 434 9.84 46.29 -25.37
C ASN A 434 11.36 46.66 -25.52
N GLY A 435 12.23 45.95 -24.82
CA GLY A 435 13.66 46.17 -24.81
C GLY A 435 14.14 47.43 -24.04
N THR A 436 13.21 48.12 -23.33
CA THR A 436 13.54 49.25 -22.46
C THR A 436 13.57 48.76 -21.01
N VAL A 437 14.73 48.98 -20.37
CA VAL A 437 14.93 48.67 -18.94
C VAL A 437 14.38 49.86 -18.12
N LEU A 438 13.43 49.56 -17.21
CA LEU A 438 12.82 50.56 -16.32
C LEU A 438 13.62 50.67 -15.01
N PRO A 439 13.41 51.76 -14.22
CA PRO A 439 14.02 51.87 -12.90
C PRO A 439 13.66 50.69 -11.97
N SER A 440 14.63 50.25 -11.16
CA SER A 440 14.42 49.26 -10.14
C SER A 440 13.50 49.73 -9.05
N TYR A 441 12.75 48.82 -8.45
CA TYR A 441 11.90 49.04 -7.29
C TYR A 441 11.97 47.88 -6.31
N SER A 442 11.75 48.20 -5.02
CA SER A 442 11.82 47.17 -3.97
C SER A 442 10.54 46.34 -3.91
N VAL A 443 10.70 45.04 -3.76
CA VAL A 443 9.64 44.05 -3.61
C VAL A 443 9.93 43.09 -2.46
N THR A 444 8.88 42.40 -1.99
CA THR A 444 9.03 41.28 -1.07
C THR A 444 9.69 40.10 -1.79
N LEU A 445 10.22 39.09 -1.04
CA LEU A 445 10.76 37.88 -1.59
C LEU A 445 9.69 37.11 -2.38
N MET A 446 8.44 37.12 -1.92
CA MET A 446 7.31 36.45 -2.57
C MET A 446 7.08 36.99 -3.99
N THR A 447 6.99 38.29 -4.12
CA THR A 447 6.81 38.93 -5.43
C THR A 447 8.06 38.80 -6.32
N PHE A 448 9.25 38.81 -5.74
CA PHE A 448 10.49 38.57 -6.45
C PHE A 448 10.52 37.19 -7.12
N VAL A 449 10.23 36.14 -6.36
CA VAL A 449 10.15 34.76 -6.87
C VAL A 449 9.03 34.62 -7.89
N ARG A 450 7.83 35.11 -7.57
CA ARG A 450 6.67 35.06 -8.50
C ARG A 450 7.00 35.75 -9.82
N ASN A 451 7.67 36.90 -9.81
CA ASN A 451 8.01 37.63 -11.03
C ASN A 451 9.03 36.88 -11.88
N HIS A 452 9.98 36.17 -11.28
CA HIS A 452 10.88 35.27 -12.04
C HIS A 452 10.13 34.10 -12.70
N ILE A 453 9.16 33.52 -11.99
CA ILE A 453 8.36 32.40 -12.55
C ILE A 453 7.51 32.88 -13.74
N HIS A 454 6.91 34.08 -13.64
CA HIS A 454 5.98 34.59 -14.64
C HIS A 454 6.61 35.42 -15.75
N HIS A 455 7.83 35.87 -15.55
CA HIS A 455 8.58 36.70 -16.51
C HIS A 455 9.97 36.11 -16.82
N PRO A 456 10.05 34.84 -17.29
CA PRO A 456 11.31 34.22 -17.63
C PRO A 456 12.03 34.91 -18.80
N GLU A 457 11.29 35.71 -19.59
CA GLU A 457 11.81 36.52 -20.70
C GLU A 457 12.57 37.78 -20.26
N ASN A 458 12.52 38.16 -18.99
CA ASN A 458 13.22 39.36 -18.49
C ASN A 458 14.72 39.11 -18.38
N ILE A 459 15.47 39.48 -19.43
CA ILE A 459 16.91 39.21 -19.58
C ILE A 459 17.70 39.89 -18.46
N THR A 460 17.31 41.10 -18.06
CA THR A 460 17.97 41.84 -16.96
C THR A 460 17.94 41.07 -15.66
N MET A 461 16.79 40.44 -15.33
CA MET A 461 16.60 39.70 -14.08
C MET A 461 17.15 38.28 -14.14
N GLN A 462 17.37 37.70 -15.33
CA GLN A 462 18.06 36.40 -15.46
C GLN A 462 19.47 36.40 -14.84
N SER A 463 20.13 37.56 -14.73
CA SER A 463 21.42 37.70 -14.05
C SER A 463 21.32 37.67 -12.51
N PHE A 464 20.12 37.71 -11.95
CA PHE A 464 19.84 37.77 -10.50
C PHE A 464 18.78 36.72 -10.12
N PRO A 465 18.98 35.42 -10.40
CA PRO A 465 17.98 34.37 -10.11
C PRO A 465 17.77 34.23 -8.61
N TYR A 466 16.61 33.73 -8.22
CA TYR A 466 16.39 33.28 -6.84
C TYR A 466 17.01 31.88 -6.65
N THR A 467 17.36 31.56 -5.39
CA THR A 467 17.86 30.24 -5.01
C THR A 467 16.71 29.33 -4.56
N LEU A 468 16.97 28.01 -4.43
CA LEU A 468 16.00 27.06 -3.88
C LEU A 468 15.64 27.40 -2.44
N GLU A 469 16.59 27.90 -1.65
CA GLU A 469 16.35 28.36 -0.28
C GLU A 469 15.44 29.59 -0.24
N GLU A 470 15.60 30.51 -1.18
CA GLU A 470 14.72 31.67 -1.32
C GLU A 470 13.31 31.29 -1.76
N LEU A 471 13.16 30.30 -2.63
CA LEU A 471 11.84 29.73 -2.95
C LEU A 471 11.17 29.13 -1.70
N HIS A 472 11.94 28.36 -0.92
CA HIS A 472 11.45 27.75 0.32
C HIS A 472 11.06 28.82 1.33
N GLN A 473 11.92 29.79 1.60
CA GLN A 473 11.63 30.90 2.51
C GLN A 473 10.40 31.69 2.06
N SER A 474 10.24 31.92 0.76
CA SER A 474 9.06 32.58 0.22
C SER A 474 7.76 31.81 0.49
N ILE A 475 7.78 30.49 0.33
CA ILE A 475 6.65 29.61 0.63
C ILE A 475 6.34 29.65 2.15
N ASP A 476 7.35 29.54 3.01
CA ASP A 476 7.19 29.61 4.47
C ASP A 476 6.57 30.92 4.93
N GLU A 477 7.04 32.03 4.38
CA GLU A 477 6.47 33.35 4.69
C GLU A 477 5.01 33.46 4.26
N MET A 478 4.65 32.94 3.07
CA MET A 478 3.25 32.91 2.62
C MET A 478 2.37 32.01 3.49
N ILE A 479 2.86 30.84 3.90
CA ILE A 479 2.14 29.96 4.83
C ILE A 479 1.96 30.63 6.19
N ARG A 480 2.97 31.34 6.69
CA ARG A 480 2.86 32.13 7.92
C ARG A 480 1.76 33.20 7.80
N VAL A 481 1.73 33.96 6.71
CA VAL A 481 0.70 34.99 6.46
C VAL A 481 -0.69 34.35 6.34
N LEU A 482 -0.81 33.23 5.65
CA LEU A 482 -2.05 32.46 5.49
C LEU A 482 -2.60 31.99 6.84
N LYS A 483 -1.75 31.42 7.70
CA LYS A 483 -2.13 30.95 9.04
C LYS A 483 -2.46 32.11 10.00
N PHE A 484 -1.68 33.16 9.98
CA PHE A 484 -1.90 34.35 10.82
C PHE A 484 -3.28 35.00 10.57
N ASN A 485 -3.73 35.02 9.33
CA ASN A 485 -5.02 35.58 8.94
C ASN A 485 -6.18 34.56 8.99
N ASN A 486 -5.95 33.33 9.43
CA ASN A 486 -6.94 32.24 9.46
C ASN A 486 -7.55 31.94 8.08
N TYR A 487 -6.78 32.01 7.01
CA TYR A 487 -7.24 31.73 5.66
C TYR A 487 -7.11 30.22 5.30
N HIS A 488 -6.37 29.44 6.11
CA HIS A 488 -6.27 28.00 5.96
C HIS A 488 -7.56 27.29 6.39
N ILE A 489 -7.74 26.05 5.94
CA ILE A 489 -8.93 25.24 6.19
C ILE A 489 -8.60 24.15 7.20
N ILE A 490 -9.27 24.16 8.33
CA ILE A 490 -9.23 23.09 9.34
C ILE A 490 -10.54 22.30 9.19
N ILE A 491 -10.46 21.01 8.90
CA ILE A 491 -11.59 20.10 8.78
C ILE A 491 -11.71 19.24 10.04
#